data_38b073ba298539d40294ee4b0cc54d75
#
_entry.id   38b073ba298539d40294ee4b0cc54d75
#
_cell.length_a   1.000
_cell.length_b   1.000
_cell.length_c   1.000
_cell.angle_alpha   90.00
_cell.angle_beta   90.00
_cell.angle_gamma   90.00
#
_symmetry.space_group_name_H-M   'P 1'
#
loop_
_entity.id
_entity.type
_entity.pdbx_description
1 polymer ?
#
loop_
_entity_poly.entity_id
_entity_poly.type
_entity_poly.pdbx_seq_one_letter_code
_entity_poly.pdbx_strand_id
1 'polypeptide(L)'
;MGDAKTFDHIQALIQRNITIDYYSEINDIHWTHRVSNCFHAHGIEHISDLLTKTEADLLKMRFFGRGCLAEVIRNLANHNLTLSE
;
A
#
# COMPACT_ATOMS: atom_id res chain seq x y z
N MET A 1 -13.05 23.26 25.72
CA MET A 1 -13.48 23.72 24.40
C MET A 1 -12.43 23.49 23.32
N GLY A 2 -11.19 23.86 23.61
CA GLY A 2 -10.10 23.52 22.67
C GLY A 2 -9.93 22.05 22.45
N ASP A 3 -10.27 21.26 23.43
CA ASP A 3 -10.11 19.81 23.36
C ASP A 3 -10.98 19.17 22.29
N ALA A 4 -12.20 19.70 22.10
CA ALA A 4 -13.10 19.14 21.08
C ALA A 4 -12.55 19.33 19.68
N LYS A 5 -11.95 20.48 19.41
CA LYS A 5 -11.35 20.72 18.08
C LYS A 5 -10.13 19.87 17.86
N THR A 6 -9.31 19.68 18.89
CA THR A 6 -8.14 18.83 18.81
C THR A 6 -8.55 17.38 18.52
N PHE A 7 -9.59 16.92 19.23
CA PHE A 7 -10.10 15.57 19.03
C PHE A 7 -10.62 15.37 17.61
N ASP A 8 -11.37 16.33 17.08
CA ASP A 8 -11.91 16.24 15.72
C ASP A 8 -10.78 16.20 14.70
N HIS A 9 -9.73 16.98 14.91
CA HIS A 9 -8.58 17.00 14.03
C HIS A 9 -7.88 15.64 14.04
N ILE A 10 -7.69 15.05 15.20
CA ILE A 10 -7.06 13.74 15.33
C ILE A 10 -7.91 12.67 14.66
N GLN A 11 -9.23 12.71 14.85
CA GLN A 11 -10.14 11.76 14.23
C GLN A 11 -10.07 11.84 12.70
N ALA A 12 -9.99 13.04 12.14
CA ALA A 12 -9.88 13.22 10.71
C ALA A 12 -8.59 12.60 10.18
N LEU A 13 -7.48 12.77 10.90
CA LEU A 13 -6.20 12.17 10.50
C LEU A 13 -6.24 10.66 10.60
N ILE A 14 -6.82 10.12 11.66
CA ILE A 14 -6.95 8.69 11.85
C ILE A 14 -7.78 8.08 10.73
N GLN A 15 -8.89 8.71 10.40
CA GLN A 15 -9.77 8.21 9.35
C GLN A 15 -9.08 8.18 7.98
N ARG A 16 -8.28 9.19 7.67
CA ARG A 16 -7.51 9.20 6.43
C ARG A 16 -6.52 8.06 6.38
N ASN A 17 -5.90 7.74 7.51
CA ASN A 17 -4.87 6.71 7.57
C ASN A 17 -5.44 5.30 7.58
N ILE A 18 -6.72 5.15 7.92
CA ILE A 18 -7.36 3.84 8.04
C ILE A 18 -7.97 3.38 6.71
N THR A 19 -8.36 4.32 5.85
CA THR A 19 -9.15 4.02 4.67
C THR A 19 -8.25 3.66 3.48
N ILE A 20 -7.56 2.53 3.58
CA ILE A 20 -6.83 1.95 2.45
C ILE A 20 -7.66 0.78 1.95
N ASP A 21 -8.10 0.86 0.72
CA ASP A 21 -8.92 -0.18 0.11
C ASP A 21 -8.49 -0.43 -1.33
N TYR A 22 -9.26 -1.25 -2.03
CA TYR A 22 -8.99 -1.64 -3.41
C TYR A 22 -8.82 -0.45 -4.36
N TYR A 23 -9.53 0.65 -4.08
CA TYR A 23 -9.54 1.83 -4.96
C TYR A 23 -8.53 2.90 -4.55
N SER A 24 -7.79 2.68 -3.48
CA SER A 24 -6.78 3.64 -3.03
C SER A 24 -5.63 3.72 -4.00
N GLU A 25 -4.93 4.86 -3.99
CA GLU A 25 -3.71 4.99 -4.77
C GLU A 25 -2.59 4.18 -4.12
N ILE A 26 -1.65 3.72 -4.94
CA ILE A 26 -0.56 2.90 -4.43
C ILE A 26 0.27 3.64 -3.37
N ASN A 27 0.42 4.95 -3.53
CA ASN A 27 1.21 5.77 -2.60
C ASN A 27 0.47 6.09 -1.29
N ASP A 28 -0.79 5.69 -1.16
CA ASP A 28 -1.51 5.81 0.10
C ASP A 28 -0.92 4.86 1.15
N ILE A 29 -0.22 3.82 0.73
CA ILE A 29 0.59 2.99 1.61
C ILE A 29 2.04 3.46 1.48
N HIS A 30 2.73 3.52 2.62
CA HIS A 30 4.15 3.90 2.61
C HIS A 30 5.01 2.70 2.21
N TRP A 31 5.73 2.84 1.10
CA TRP A 31 6.64 1.81 0.61
C TRP A 31 8.08 2.31 0.72
N THR A 32 9.03 1.38 0.85
CA THR A 32 10.42 1.77 0.70
C THR A 32 10.66 2.29 -0.71
N HIS A 33 11.72 3.07 -0.87
CA HIS A 33 12.06 3.68 -2.14
C HIS A 33 12.22 2.64 -3.26
N ARG A 34 12.86 1.51 -2.93
CA ARG A 34 13.06 0.43 -3.90
C ARG A 34 11.73 -0.13 -4.41
N VAL A 35 10.81 -0.44 -3.50
CA VAL A 35 9.51 -0.98 -3.87
C VAL A 35 8.69 0.05 -4.64
N SER A 36 8.69 1.29 -4.19
CA SER A 36 7.99 2.38 -4.86
C SER A 36 8.48 2.55 -6.30
N ASN A 37 9.79 2.52 -6.51
CA ASN A 37 10.37 2.63 -7.84
C ASN A 37 9.96 1.47 -8.74
N CYS A 38 9.91 0.25 -8.19
CA CYS A 38 9.47 -0.91 -8.96
C CYS A 38 8.02 -0.75 -9.40
N PHE A 39 7.15 -0.32 -8.50
CA PHE A 39 5.75 -0.08 -8.84
C PHE A 39 5.62 0.96 -9.94
N HIS A 40 6.34 2.07 -9.80
CA HIS A 40 6.30 3.14 -10.78
C HIS A 40 6.77 2.65 -12.15
N ALA A 41 7.87 1.90 -12.19
CA ALA A 41 8.44 1.38 -13.42
C ALA A 41 7.51 0.38 -14.12
N HIS A 42 6.65 -0.31 -13.38
CA HIS A 42 5.76 -1.32 -13.93
C HIS A 42 4.31 -0.87 -14.03
N GLY A 43 4.06 0.43 -13.89
CA GLY A 43 2.72 0.99 -14.11
C GLY A 43 1.72 0.66 -13.01
N ILE A 44 2.18 0.31 -11.82
CA ILE A 44 1.31 0.05 -10.68
C ILE A 44 1.04 1.39 -9.99
N GLU A 45 -0.17 1.92 -10.19
CA GLU A 45 -0.54 3.24 -9.70
C GLU A 45 -1.59 3.19 -8.60
N HIS A 46 -2.37 2.12 -8.55
CA HIS A 46 -3.46 1.93 -7.60
C HIS A 46 -3.31 0.62 -6.87
N ILE A 47 -3.90 0.53 -5.69
CA ILE A 47 -3.92 -0.74 -4.93
C ILE A 47 -4.56 -1.84 -5.78
N SER A 48 -5.62 -1.52 -6.54
CA SER A 48 -6.26 -2.48 -7.43
C SER A 48 -5.29 -3.09 -8.44
N ASP A 49 -4.35 -2.28 -8.96
CA ASP A 49 -3.35 -2.79 -9.89
C ASP A 49 -2.46 -3.84 -9.22
N LEU A 50 -2.11 -3.60 -7.98
CA LEU A 50 -1.26 -4.51 -7.22
C LEU A 50 -2.01 -5.79 -6.84
N LEU A 51 -3.26 -5.68 -6.43
CA LEU A 51 -4.03 -6.82 -5.95
C LEU A 51 -4.43 -7.79 -7.07
N THR A 52 -4.29 -7.39 -8.34
CA THR A 52 -4.48 -8.31 -9.47
C THR A 52 -3.27 -9.19 -9.72
N LYS A 53 -2.15 -8.87 -9.08
CA LYS A 53 -0.88 -9.60 -9.27
C LYS A 53 -0.77 -10.74 -8.27
N THR A 54 -0.11 -11.82 -8.70
CA THR A 54 0.29 -12.90 -7.80
C THR A 54 1.70 -12.65 -7.30
N GLU A 55 2.13 -13.42 -6.29
CA GLU A 55 3.51 -13.37 -5.83
C GLU A 55 4.48 -13.69 -6.98
N ALA A 56 4.13 -14.67 -7.80
CA ALA A 56 4.96 -15.04 -8.94
C ALA A 56 5.08 -13.90 -9.95
N ASP A 57 3.98 -13.17 -10.19
CA ASP A 57 3.99 -12.03 -11.09
C ASP A 57 4.94 -10.95 -10.59
N LEU A 58 4.91 -10.66 -9.29
CA LEU A 58 5.77 -9.63 -8.70
C LEU A 58 7.23 -10.06 -8.78
N LEU A 59 7.53 -11.32 -8.52
CA LEU A 59 8.90 -11.82 -8.56
C LEU A 59 9.49 -11.80 -9.97
N LYS A 60 8.66 -11.75 -11.00
CA LYS A 60 9.12 -11.61 -12.38
C LYS A 60 9.49 -10.16 -12.73
N MET A 61 9.08 -9.21 -11.91
CA MET A 61 9.38 -7.80 -12.18
C MET A 61 10.87 -7.54 -11.96
N ARG A 62 11.43 -6.73 -12.87
CA ARG A 62 12.85 -6.39 -12.80
C ARG A 62 13.14 -5.64 -11.49
N PHE A 63 14.21 -6.02 -10.83
CA PHE A 63 14.66 -5.43 -9.55
C PHE A 63 13.72 -5.68 -8.38
N PHE A 64 12.77 -6.61 -8.52
CA PHE A 64 11.85 -6.96 -7.44
C PHE A 64 12.24 -8.34 -6.92
N GLY A 65 12.77 -8.39 -5.71
CA GLY A 65 13.22 -9.63 -5.09
C GLY A 65 12.32 -10.05 -3.93
N ARG A 66 12.75 -11.11 -3.24
CA ARG A 66 11.98 -11.66 -2.11
C ARG A 66 11.82 -10.67 -0.97
N GLY A 67 12.82 -9.82 -0.74
CA GLY A 67 12.72 -8.78 0.27
C GLY A 67 11.62 -7.78 -0.04
N CYS A 68 11.51 -7.39 -1.31
CA CYS A 68 10.45 -6.51 -1.75
C CYS A 68 9.08 -7.19 -1.61
N LEU A 69 9.01 -8.47 -1.95
CA LEU A 69 7.77 -9.23 -1.82
C LEU A 69 7.33 -9.31 -0.36
N ALA A 70 8.26 -9.56 0.55
CA ALA A 70 7.94 -9.61 1.98
C ALA A 70 7.39 -8.28 2.47
N GLU A 71 7.96 -7.17 2.01
CA GLU A 71 7.46 -5.84 2.35
C GLU A 71 6.03 -5.64 1.84
N VAL A 72 5.76 -6.03 0.60
CA VAL A 72 4.44 -5.91 -0.01
C VAL A 72 3.42 -6.70 0.79
N ILE A 73 3.72 -7.96 1.07
CA ILE A 73 2.79 -8.83 1.81
C ILE A 73 2.50 -8.25 3.19
N ARG A 74 3.54 -7.80 3.90
CA ARG A 74 3.38 -7.25 5.25
C ARG A 74 2.54 -5.98 5.24
N ASN A 75 2.81 -5.06 4.30
CA ASN A 75 2.08 -3.81 4.23
C ASN A 75 0.62 -4.03 3.83
N LEU A 76 0.36 -4.93 2.90
CA LEU A 76 -1.02 -5.26 2.54
C LEU A 76 -1.75 -5.90 3.72
N ALA A 77 -1.09 -6.81 4.43
CA ALA A 77 -1.70 -7.46 5.59
C ALA A 77 -2.08 -6.45 6.67
N ASN A 78 -1.31 -5.38 6.83
CA ASN A 78 -1.64 -4.32 7.79
C ASN A 78 -2.97 -3.63 7.47
N HIS A 79 -3.42 -3.74 6.24
CA HIS A 79 -4.68 -3.15 5.78
C HIS A 79 -5.71 -4.23 5.41
N ASN A 80 -5.49 -5.46 5.85
CA ASN A 80 -6.38 -6.61 5.58
C ASN A 80 -6.51 -6.91 4.08
N LEU A 81 -5.44 -6.68 3.34
CA LEU A 81 -5.40 -6.94 1.90
C LEU A 81 -4.41 -8.05 1.60
N THR A 82 -4.67 -8.78 0.52
CA THR A 82 -3.78 -9.85 0.05
C THR A 82 -3.62 -9.77 -1.45
N LEU A 83 -2.50 -10.30 -1.94
CA LEU A 83 -2.28 -10.44 -3.37
C LEU A 83 -3.22 -11.51 -3.94
N SER A 84 -3.38 -11.50 -5.25
CA SER A 84 -4.10 -12.55 -5.96
C SER A 84 -3.37 -13.88 -5.82
N GLU A 85 -4.10 -14.97 -5.86
CA GLU A 85 -3.51 -16.31 -5.77
C GLU A 85 -3.27 -16.95 -7.14
#